data_28450a16fd0deca94053593fbd55d91c
#
_entry.id   28450a16fd0deca94053593fbd55d91c
#
_cell.length_a   1.000
_cell.length_b   1.000
_cell.length_c   1.000
_cell.angle_alpha   90.00
_cell.angle_beta   90.00
_cell.angle_gamma   90.00
#
_symmetry.space_group_name_H-M   'P 1'
#
loop_
_entity.id
_entity.type
_entity.pdbx_description
1 polymer ?
#
loop_
_entity_poly.entity_id
_entity_poly.type
_entity_poly.pdbx_seq_one_letter_code
_entity_poly.pdbx_strand_id
1 'polypeptide(L)'
;QAQRWPTNGEQDYPRNLHGLSAYFTPSCRAFLQQDYEFRRSNGELRQRVRGIYEIPGRGYGDDPAARVRTVSVNDWIVTLDVSADEYLGAEQVKRALVRYALKVVRIDIDPERNPFGLVLDCYARAPERIETPPPPAPAGKPASPGANLQGDTP
;
A
#
# COMPACT_ATOMS: atom_id res chain seq x y z
N GLN A 1 -5.11 5.18 -6.05
CA GLN A 1 -4.66 5.94 -7.25
C GLN A 1 -3.89 7.21 -6.88
N ALA A 2 -4.34 8.04 -5.90
CA ALA A 2 -3.65 9.28 -5.54
C ALA A 2 -2.16 9.09 -5.21
N GLN A 3 -1.82 8.00 -4.54
CA GLN A 3 -0.46 7.64 -4.13
C GLN A 3 0.33 6.85 -5.19
N ARG A 4 -0.20 6.68 -6.39
CA ARG A 4 0.47 6.02 -7.51
C ARG A 4 1.07 7.05 -8.46
N TRP A 5 2.38 6.99 -8.67
CA TRP A 5 3.14 7.96 -9.47
C TRP A 5 3.88 7.22 -10.59
N PRO A 6 3.24 7.07 -11.76
CA PRO A 6 3.81 6.23 -12.82
C PRO A 6 5.01 6.84 -13.55
N THR A 7 5.21 8.17 -13.45
CA THR A 7 6.30 8.86 -14.17
C THR A 7 7.19 9.69 -13.27
N ASN A 8 6.59 10.57 -12.45
CA ASN A 8 7.31 11.46 -11.55
C ASN A 8 6.40 11.94 -10.43
N GLY A 9 6.75 11.64 -9.19
CA GLY A 9 5.93 12.00 -8.02
C GLY A 9 5.62 13.48 -7.89
N GLU A 10 6.54 14.38 -8.28
CA GLU A 10 6.31 15.83 -8.23
C GLU A 10 5.17 16.30 -9.14
N GLN A 11 4.95 15.59 -10.27
CA GLN A 11 3.91 15.92 -11.24
C GLN A 11 2.67 15.04 -11.07
N ASP A 12 2.87 13.76 -10.83
CA ASP A 12 1.79 12.77 -10.78
C ASP A 12 0.92 12.93 -9.53
N TYR A 13 1.53 13.22 -8.38
CA TYR A 13 0.78 13.30 -7.13
C TYR A 13 -0.24 14.45 -7.15
N PRO A 14 0.14 15.72 -7.43
CA PRO A 14 -0.83 16.82 -7.48
C PRO A 14 -1.85 16.65 -8.61
N ARG A 15 -1.45 16.11 -9.77
CA ARG A 15 -2.37 15.80 -10.88
C ARG A 15 -3.43 14.77 -10.45
N ASN A 16 -3.02 13.71 -9.74
CA ASN A 16 -3.94 12.70 -9.23
C ASN A 16 -4.90 13.27 -8.19
N LEU A 17 -4.41 14.13 -7.28
CA LEU A 17 -5.27 14.81 -6.30
C LEU A 17 -6.31 15.69 -6.96
N HIS A 18 -5.94 16.42 -8.01
CA HIS A 18 -6.85 17.23 -8.78
C HIS A 18 -7.90 16.38 -9.51
N GLY A 19 -7.45 15.35 -10.25
CA GLY A 19 -8.33 14.47 -11.02
C GLY A 19 -9.30 13.65 -10.17
N LEU A 20 -8.92 13.34 -8.93
CA LEU A 20 -9.74 12.59 -7.99
C LEU A 20 -10.49 13.47 -6.98
N SER A 21 -10.53 14.79 -7.19
CA SER A 21 -11.08 15.74 -6.20
C SER A 21 -12.53 15.47 -5.80
N ALA A 22 -13.36 14.91 -6.70
CA ALA A 22 -14.74 14.53 -6.43
C ALA A 22 -14.90 13.25 -5.57
N TYR A 23 -13.80 12.53 -5.32
CA TYR A 23 -13.77 11.29 -4.55
C TYR A 23 -13.13 11.45 -3.18
N PHE A 24 -12.85 12.67 -2.74
CA PHE A 24 -12.31 12.98 -1.42
C PHE A 24 -13.21 13.95 -0.68
N THR A 25 -13.32 13.79 0.65
CA THR A 25 -13.85 14.87 1.48
C THR A 25 -12.92 16.08 1.43
N PRO A 26 -13.41 17.30 1.69
CA PRO A 26 -12.56 18.49 1.75
C PRO A 26 -11.39 18.34 2.75
N SER A 27 -11.63 17.73 3.92
CA SER A 27 -10.62 17.47 4.93
C SER A 27 -9.56 16.47 4.47
N CYS A 28 -9.98 15.38 3.82
CA CYS A 28 -9.05 14.40 3.27
C CYS A 28 -8.21 15.00 2.15
N ARG A 29 -8.81 15.80 1.27
CA ARG A 29 -8.07 16.48 0.21
C ARG A 29 -7.02 17.45 0.79
N ALA A 30 -7.37 18.21 1.82
CA ALA A 30 -6.43 19.11 2.50
C ALA A 30 -5.27 18.32 3.14
N PHE A 31 -5.58 17.20 3.80
CA PHE A 31 -4.56 16.31 4.39
C PHE A 31 -3.59 15.77 3.31
N LEU A 32 -4.10 15.27 2.19
CA LEU A 32 -3.27 14.76 1.10
C LEU A 32 -2.45 15.87 0.40
N GLN A 33 -2.99 17.09 0.33
CA GLN A 33 -2.25 18.25 -0.17
C GLN A 33 -1.08 18.60 0.76
N GLN A 34 -1.28 18.57 2.08
CA GLN A 34 -0.21 18.77 3.06
C GLN A 34 0.85 17.65 2.98
N ASP A 35 0.45 16.40 2.81
CA ASP A 35 1.38 15.28 2.60
C ASP A 35 2.22 15.50 1.32
N TYR A 36 1.58 15.94 0.23
CA TYR A 36 2.30 16.31 -1.00
C TYR A 36 3.35 17.39 -0.76
N GLU A 37 2.98 18.52 -0.12
CA GLU A 37 3.90 19.62 0.14
C GLU A 37 5.05 19.20 1.05
N PHE A 38 4.77 18.41 2.08
CA PHE A 38 5.79 17.85 2.98
C PHE A 38 6.79 16.98 2.22
N ARG A 39 6.32 16.02 1.42
CA ARG A 39 7.18 15.13 0.63
C ARG A 39 7.97 15.89 -0.43
N ARG A 40 7.34 16.88 -1.07
CA ARG A 40 8.01 17.74 -2.05
C ARG A 40 9.14 18.53 -1.42
N SER A 41 8.93 19.16 -0.26
CA SER A 41 9.95 19.94 0.45
C SER A 41 11.12 19.09 0.90
N ASN A 42 10.89 17.82 1.22
CA ASN A 42 11.92 16.84 1.60
C ASN A 42 12.61 16.17 0.38
N GLY A 43 12.23 16.52 -0.85
CA GLY A 43 12.79 15.91 -2.06
C GLY A 43 12.35 14.45 -2.30
N GLU A 44 11.36 13.94 -1.56
CA GLU A 44 10.91 12.54 -1.64
C GLU A 44 10.18 12.21 -2.94
N LEU A 45 9.71 13.22 -3.68
CA LEU A 45 8.93 13.04 -4.90
C LEU A 45 9.78 13.17 -6.17
N ARG A 46 10.95 13.79 -6.05
CA ARG A 46 11.77 14.15 -7.20
C ARG A 46 12.26 12.92 -7.94
N GLN A 47 11.90 12.80 -9.22
CA GLN A 47 12.21 11.66 -10.08
C GLN A 47 11.78 10.30 -9.51
N ARG A 48 10.84 10.28 -8.56
CA ARG A 48 10.30 9.06 -7.99
C ARG A 48 9.14 8.53 -8.80
N VAL A 49 9.22 7.24 -9.09
CA VAL A 49 8.13 6.42 -9.60
C VAL A 49 7.61 5.57 -8.45
N ARG A 50 6.31 5.51 -8.26
CA ARG A 50 5.69 4.68 -7.22
C ARG A 50 4.57 3.82 -7.78
N GLY A 51 4.74 2.51 -7.65
CA GLY A 51 3.70 1.53 -7.88
C GLY A 51 2.98 1.18 -6.58
N ILE A 52 1.67 0.95 -6.69
CA ILE A 52 0.86 0.40 -5.59
C ILE A 52 0.21 -0.86 -6.16
N TYR A 53 0.45 -1.99 -5.51
CA TYR A 53 -0.01 -3.30 -5.95
C TYR A 53 -0.70 -4.03 -4.80
N GLU A 54 -1.76 -4.78 -5.11
CA GLU A 54 -2.35 -5.70 -4.14
C GLU A 54 -1.37 -6.82 -3.80
N ILE A 55 -1.36 -7.22 -2.54
CA ILE A 55 -0.57 -8.38 -2.11
C ILE A 55 -1.32 -9.65 -2.52
N PRO A 56 -0.69 -10.61 -3.24
CA PRO A 56 -1.33 -11.87 -3.63
C PRO A 56 -1.98 -12.59 -2.44
N GLY A 57 -3.22 -13.05 -2.64
CA GLY A 57 -4.04 -13.69 -1.58
C GLY A 57 -4.57 -12.73 -0.51
N ARG A 58 -4.35 -11.41 -0.66
CA ARG A 58 -4.84 -10.37 0.25
C ARG A 58 -5.48 -9.19 -0.48
N GLY A 59 -5.76 -9.34 -1.77
CA GLY A 59 -6.44 -8.34 -2.57
C GLY A 59 -7.92 -8.21 -2.19
N TYR A 60 -8.55 -7.14 -2.65
CA TYR A 60 -9.98 -6.91 -2.41
C TYR A 60 -10.86 -8.06 -2.93
N GLY A 61 -10.48 -8.65 -4.07
CA GLY A 61 -11.20 -9.78 -4.67
C GLY A 61 -11.07 -11.11 -3.90
N ASP A 62 -10.07 -11.27 -3.04
CA ASP A 62 -9.82 -12.52 -2.34
C ASP A 62 -10.81 -12.75 -1.18
N ASP A 63 -11.18 -11.70 -0.45
CA ASP A 63 -12.18 -11.73 0.63
C ASP A 63 -12.81 -10.34 0.83
N PRO A 64 -13.77 -9.95 -0.02
CA PRO A 64 -14.41 -8.63 0.08
C PRO A 64 -15.12 -8.41 1.41
N ALA A 65 -15.74 -9.46 1.98
CA ALA A 65 -16.50 -9.37 3.23
C ALA A 65 -15.59 -9.04 4.43
N ALA A 66 -14.39 -9.61 4.48
CA ALA A 66 -13.41 -9.30 5.52
C ALA A 66 -12.76 -7.92 5.34
N ARG A 67 -12.83 -7.35 4.12
CA ARG A 67 -12.19 -6.07 3.79
C ARG A 67 -13.06 -4.86 4.03
N VAL A 68 -14.37 -5.02 4.08
CA VAL A 68 -15.32 -3.91 4.25
C VAL A 68 -16.09 -4.09 5.55
N ARG A 69 -15.88 -3.18 6.48
CA ARG A 69 -16.63 -3.10 7.73
C ARG A 69 -17.59 -1.92 7.70
N THR A 70 -18.88 -2.21 7.83
CA THR A 70 -19.91 -1.18 7.98
C THR A 70 -19.83 -0.57 9.38
N VAL A 71 -19.75 0.74 9.46
CA VAL A 71 -19.76 1.52 10.71
C VAL A 71 -21.16 2.09 10.95
N SER A 72 -21.75 2.65 9.90
CA SER A 72 -23.14 3.16 9.90
C SER A 72 -23.76 2.97 8.52
N VAL A 73 -24.98 3.45 8.32
CA VAL A 73 -25.65 3.42 7.00
C VAL A 73 -24.92 4.28 5.94
N ASN A 74 -24.05 5.19 6.38
CA ASN A 74 -23.33 6.11 5.52
C ASN A 74 -21.80 6.05 5.68
N ASP A 75 -21.28 5.15 6.53
CA ASP A 75 -19.84 5.08 6.82
C ASP A 75 -19.34 3.64 6.76
N TRP A 76 -18.21 3.45 6.12
CA TRP A 76 -17.51 2.16 6.00
C TRP A 76 -16.02 2.32 6.26
N ILE A 77 -15.39 1.27 6.73
CA ILE A 77 -13.94 1.14 6.74
C ILE A 77 -13.54 0.05 5.77
N VAL A 78 -12.71 0.41 4.80
CA VAL A 78 -12.16 -0.50 3.79
C VAL A 78 -10.71 -0.76 4.12
N THR A 79 -10.36 -2.02 4.37
CA THR A 79 -8.99 -2.43 4.65
C THR A 79 -8.31 -2.89 3.36
N LEU A 80 -7.18 -2.27 3.01
CA LEU A 80 -6.37 -2.63 1.85
C LEU A 80 -4.96 -3.01 2.30
N ASP A 81 -4.51 -4.19 1.90
CA ASP A 81 -3.12 -4.65 2.06
C ASP A 81 -2.42 -4.51 0.70
N VAL A 82 -1.40 -3.67 0.64
CA VAL A 82 -0.72 -3.34 -0.61
C VAL A 82 0.80 -3.35 -0.45
N SER A 83 1.50 -3.64 -1.56
CA SER A 83 2.91 -3.31 -1.72
C SER A 83 3.03 -1.92 -2.34
N ALA A 84 3.78 -1.05 -1.68
CA ALA A 84 4.17 0.26 -2.18
C ALA A 84 5.65 0.21 -2.56
N ASP A 85 5.92 0.21 -3.86
CA ASP A 85 7.26 0.08 -4.42
C ASP A 85 7.69 1.40 -5.04
N GLU A 86 8.85 1.93 -4.62
CA GLU A 86 9.40 3.18 -5.14
C GLU A 86 10.69 2.93 -5.90
N TYR A 87 10.84 3.63 -7.01
CA TYR A 87 11.99 3.53 -7.91
C TYR A 87 12.59 4.91 -8.19
N LEU A 88 13.90 4.94 -8.36
CA LEU A 88 14.66 6.05 -8.92
C LEU A 88 15.33 5.57 -10.19
N GLY A 89 14.81 5.98 -11.36
CA GLY A 89 15.18 5.35 -12.62
C GLY A 89 14.79 3.86 -12.63
N ALA A 90 15.75 2.98 -12.90
CA ALA A 90 15.55 1.53 -12.90
C ALA A 90 15.79 0.86 -11.52
N GLU A 91 16.27 1.62 -10.53
CA GLU A 91 16.63 1.09 -9.22
C GLU A 91 15.44 1.15 -8.26
N GLN A 92 15.10 0.01 -7.64
CA GLN A 92 14.12 -0.04 -6.57
C GLN A 92 14.76 0.47 -5.27
N VAL A 93 14.34 1.66 -4.82
CA VAL A 93 14.89 2.31 -3.63
C VAL A 93 14.09 2.05 -2.37
N LYS A 94 12.82 1.60 -2.51
CA LYS A 94 11.97 1.30 -1.37
C LYS A 94 10.90 0.27 -1.75
N ARG A 95 10.65 -0.64 -0.82
CA ARG A 95 9.47 -1.51 -0.82
C ARG A 95 8.87 -1.52 0.57
N ALA A 96 7.58 -1.32 0.67
CA ALA A 96 6.86 -1.41 1.92
C ALA A 96 5.54 -2.15 1.72
N LEU A 97 5.28 -3.16 2.55
CA LEU A 97 3.97 -3.78 2.65
C LEU A 97 3.18 -2.99 3.69
N VAL A 98 2.02 -2.48 3.29
CA VAL A 98 1.25 -1.54 4.12
C VAL A 98 -0.21 -1.93 4.14
N ARG A 99 -0.79 -1.90 5.34
CA ARG A 99 -2.23 -1.99 5.56
C ARG A 99 -2.81 -0.60 5.72
N TYR A 100 -3.76 -0.27 4.87
CA TYR A 100 -4.55 0.95 4.96
C TYR A 100 -5.95 0.62 5.48
N ALA A 101 -6.39 1.33 6.51
CA ALA A 101 -7.78 1.35 6.94
C ALA A 101 -8.42 2.65 6.43
N LEU A 102 -9.04 2.58 5.27
CA LEU A 102 -9.62 3.74 4.58
C LEU A 102 -11.03 4.00 5.09
N LYS A 103 -11.33 5.23 5.47
CA LYS A 103 -12.68 5.64 5.82
C LYS A 103 -13.40 6.11 4.56
N VAL A 104 -14.51 5.46 4.24
CA VAL A 104 -15.39 5.79 3.11
C VAL A 104 -16.71 6.29 3.66
N VAL A 105 -17.19 7.41 3.16
CA VAL A 105 -18.46 8.00 3.58
C VAL A 105 -19.36 8.30 2.39
N ARG A 106 -20.66 8.24 2.59
CA ARG A 106 -21.66 8.66 1.60
C ARG A 106 -21.95 10.14 1.79
N ILE A 107 -21.92 10.88 0.70
CA ILE A 107 -22.29 12.29 0.67
C ILE A 107 -23.22 12.57 -0.50
N ASP A 108 -23.97 13.65 -0.39
CA ASP A 108 -24.73 14.20 -1.52
C ASP A 108 -23.77 15.00 -2.39
N ILE A 109 -23.54 14.50 -3.59
CA ILE A 109 -22.64 15.10 -4.59
C ILE A 109 -23.24 14.89 -5.96
N ASP A 110 -22.94 15.81 -6.88
CA ASP A 110 -23.33 15.74 -8.29
C ASP A 110 -22.97 14.38 -8.90
N PRO A 111 -23.96 13.59 -9.37
CA PRO A 111 -23.74 12.27 -9.94
C PRO A 111 -22.88 12.27 -11.21
N GLU A 112 -22.83 13.39 -11.95
CA GLU A 112 -21.96 13.50 -13.13
C GLU A 112 -20.47 13.52 -12.74
N ARG A 113 -20.16 13.99 -11.53
CA ARG A 113 -18.80 14.05 -11.00
C ARG A 113 -18.42 12.82 -10.19
N ASN A 114 -19.37 12.24 -9.48
CA ASN A 114 -19.18 11.04 -8.68
C ASN A 114 -20.49 10.22 -8.66
N PRO A 115 -20.66 9.28 -9.60
CA PRO A 115 -21.92 8.52 -9.73
C PRO A 115 -22.22 7.59 -8.56
N PHE A 116 -21.24 7.34 -7.70
CA PHE A 116 -21.42 6.46 -6.53
C PHE A 116 -21.88 7.20 -5.27
N GLY A 117 -21.72 8.53 -5.21
CA GLY A 117 -21.95 9.31 -4.00
C GLY A 117 -21.07 8.88 -2.82
N LEU A 118 -19.97 8.19 -3.09
CA LEU A 118 -19.02 7.71 -2.09
C LEU A 118 -17.72 8.48 -2.18
N VAL A 119 -17.20 8.93 -1.05
CA VAL A 119 -15.93 9.66 -0.97
C VAL A 119 -15.04 9.08 0.12
N LEU A 120 -13.75 9.22 -0.10
CA LEU A 120 -12.73 8.86 0.87
C LEU A 120 -12.56 9.99 1.90
N ASP A 121 -12.72 9.65 3.16
CA ASP A 121 -12.42 10.52 4.30
C ASP A 121 -11.08 10.12 4.94
N CYS A 122 -10.08 9.90 4.09
CA CYS A 122 -8.73 9.46 4.38
C CYS A 122 -8.67 8.17 5.21
N TYR A 123 -7.99 8.21 6.35
CA TYR A 123 -7.70 7.02 7.14
C TYR A 123 -8.54 6.97 8.40
N ALA A 124 -9.13 5.80 8.68
CA ALA A 124 -9.79 5.53 9.96
C ALA A 124 -8.74 5.35 11.09
N ARG A 125 -7.55 4.92 10.75
CA ARG A 125 -6.36 4.85 11.60
C ARG A 125 -5.10 4.98 10.74
N ALA A 126 -3.97 5.29 11.38
CA ALA A 126 -2.69 5.41 10.69
C ALA A 126 -2.36 4.14 9.88
N PRO A 127 -1.74 4.26 8.69
CA PRO A 127 -1.26 3.13 7.94
C PRO A 127 -0.28 2.28 8.75
N GLU A 128 -0.44 0.95 8.69
CA GLU A 128 0.37 -0.01 9.43
C GLU A 128 1.31 -0.74 8.49
N ARG A 129 2.58 -0.89 8.86
CA ARG A 129 3.52 -1.72 8.12
C ARG A 129 3.19 -3.19 8.39
N ILE A 130 3.07 -3.98 7.32
CA ILE A 130 2.92 -5.43 7.41
C ILE A 130 4.32 -6.04 7.43
N GLU A 131 4.65 -6.74 8.51
CA GLU A 131 5.90 -7.49 8.59
C GLU A 131 5.77 -8.77 7.75
N THR A 132 6.74 -9.02 6.87
CA THR A 132 6.89 -10.32 6.23
C THR A 132 7.55 -11.26 7.22
N PRO A 133 7.04 -12.48 7.40
CA PRO A 133 7.76 -13.50 8.16
C PRO A 133 9.19 -13.63 7.59
N PRO A 134 10.21 -13.78 8.42
CA PRO A 134 11.55 -14.03 7.92
C PRO A 134 11.52 -15.26 6.99
N PRO A 135 12.31 -15.25 5.90
CA PRO A 135 12.41 -16.42 5.04
C PRO A 135 12.79 -17.64 5.90
N PRO A 136 12.22 -18.82 5.62
CA PRO A 136 12.61 -20.03 6.35
C PRO A 136 14.13 -20.19 6.30
N ALA A 137 14.73 -20.46 7.43
CA ALA A 137 16.17 -20.70 7.52
C ALA A 137 16.55 -21.76 6.45
N PRO A 138 17.65 -21.58 5.70
CA PRO A 138 18.07 -22.57 4.72
C PRO A 138 18.14 -23.92 5.41
N ALA A 139 17.45 -24.92 4.85
CA ALA A 139 17.46 -26.28 5.37
C ALA A 139 18.91 -26.70 5.53
N GLY A 140 19.32 -27.00 6.78
CA GLY A 140 20.67 -27.37 7.10
C GLY A 140 21.08 -28.54 6.20
N LYS A 141 22.24 -28.39 5.55
CA LYS A 141 22.84 -29.45 4.73
C LYS A 141 22.85 -30.74 5.56
N PRO A 142 22.32 -31.88 5.08
CA PRO A 142 22.38 -33.11 5.83
C PRO A 142 23.83 -33.42 6.16
N ALA A 143 24.11 -33.64 7.42
CA ALA A 143 25.42 -34.08 7.88
C ALA A 143 25.79 -35.38 7.14
N SER A 144 26.90 -35.37 6.43
CA SER A 144 27.44 -36.56 5.80
C SER A 144 27.67 -37.64 6.88
N PRO A 145 27.24 -38.89 6.69
CA PRO A 145 27.56 -39.97 7.63
C PRO A 145 29.05 -40.19 7.62
N GLY A 146 29.66 -40.01 8.80
CA GLY A 146 31.07 -40.25 9.01
C GLY A 146 31.46 -41.69 8.62
N ALA A 147 32.46 -41.82 7.76
CA ALA A 147 33.09 -43.09 7.44
C ALA A 147 33.76 -43.64 8.69
N ASN A 148 33.21 -44.70 9.26
CA ASN A 148 33.81 -45.49 10.30
C ASN A 148 34.86 -46.38 9.64
N LEU A 149 36.14 -45.98 9.67
CA LEU A 149 37.26 -46.86 9.35
C LEU A 149 37.63 -47.62 10.64
N GLN A 150 37.09 -48.83 10.80
CA GLN A 150 37.64 -49.82 11.70
C GLN A 150 38.88 -50.42 11.02
N GLY A 151 40.06 -50.05 11.50
CA GLY A 151 41.29 -50.76 11.22
C GLY A 151 41.40 -52.00 12.09
N ASP A 152 41.35 -53.12 11.46
CA ASP A 152 41.72 -54.39 12.05
C ASP A 152 43.23 -54.56 11.90
N THR A 153 43.89 -54.95 12.96
CA THR A 153 45.32 -55.31 12.93
C THR A 153 45.50 -56.66 13.62
N PRO A 154 46.36 -57.55 13.08
CA PRO A 154 46.56 -58.91 13.60
C PRO A 154 47.33 -58.98 14.90
#